data_b424704adc4ba61d6b622cad027dede2
#
_entry.id   b424704adc4ba61d6b622cad027dede2
#
_cell.length_a   1.000
_cell.length_b   1.000
_cell.length_c   1.000
_cell.angle_alpha   90.00
_cell.angle_beta   90.00
_cell.angle_gamma   90.00
#
_symmetry.space_group_name_H-M   'P 1'
#
loop_
_entity.id
_entity.type
_entity.pdbx_description
1 polymer ?
#
loop_
_entity_poly.entity_id
_entity_poly.type
_entity_poly.pdbx_seq_one_letter_code
_entity_poly.pdbx_strand_id
1 'polypeptide(L)'
;MTGVQTCALPILFDGHVVDAAFLKDSAAAQRFHQRVGFVFQNADAQLFCATVGEEVAFGPAQMGLPADELKRRVRDAMELFQVADLVDASPYQLSGGQKKRVALAAVVSMNPDILVLDEPTNGLDEDSCDIVVNFLLAYVAAGKTVLMSTHHQDLVRRLEARAIYIDRYHHVVEAPVPSYGTESGAAE
;
A
#
# COMPACT_ATOMS: atom_id res chain seq x y z
N MET A 1 -33.80 -14.51 3.59
CA MET A 1 -32.37 -14.15 3.28
C MET A 1 -32.42 -12.92 2.38
N THR A 2 -32.39 -11.75 3.00
CA THR A 2 -32.39 -10.46 2.30
C THR A 2 -30.96 -10.20 1.82
N GLY A 3 -30.73 -10.44 0.53
CA GLY A 3 -29.48 -10.04 -0.11
C GLY A 3 -29.37 -8.51 -0.10
N VAL A 4 -28.42 -7.98 0.62
CA VAL A 4 -27.99 -6.59 0.47
C VAL A 4 -27.40 -6.49 -0.94
N GLN A 5 -28.17 -5.97 -1.88
CA GLN A 5 -27.64 -5.53 -3.17
C GLN A 5 -26.76 -4.30 -2.89
N THR A 6 -25.48 -4.52 -2.70
CA THR A 6 -24.51 -3.44 -2.77
C THR A 6 -24.49 -2.95 -4.22
N CYS A 7 -24.99 -1.76 -4.47
CA CYS A 7 -24.97 -1.10 -5.78
C CYS A 7 -23.54 -0.58 -6.06
N ALA A 8 -22.53 -1.43 -5.84
CA ALA A 8 -21.16 -1.12 -6.16
C ALA A 8 -20.95 -1.29 -7.66
N LEU A 9 -20.38 -0.27 -8.29
CA LEU A 9 -19.91 -0.38 -9.67
C LEU A 9 -18.88 -1.51 -9.76
N PRO A 10 -18.87 -2.30 -10.84
CA PRO A 10 -17.94 -3.40 -10.98
C PRO A 10 -16.50 -2.88 -11.04
N ILE A 11 -15.59 -3.53 -10.30
CA ILE A 11 -14.15 -3.32 -10.44
C ILE A 11 -13.71 -4.09 -11.68
N LEU A 12 -13.04 -3.42 -12.59
CA LEU A 12 -12.50 -4.01 -13.81
C LEU A 12 -10.98 -4.09 -13.74
N PHE A 13 -10.44 -5.24 -14.07
CA PHE A 13 -9.01 -5.49 -14.23
C PHE A 13 -8.75 -6.15 -15.58
N ASP A 14 -7.94 -5.53 -16.44
CA ASP A 14 -7.67 -5.96 -17.82
C ASP A 14 -8.98 -6.28 -18.61
N GLY A 15 -10.02 -5.46 -18.41
CA GLY A 15 -11.30 -5.62 -19.09
C GLY A 15 -12.22 -6.70 -18.49
N HIS A 16 -11.80 -7.42 -17.46
CA HIS A 16 -12.59 -8.44 -16.77
C HIS A 16 -13.16 -7.87 -15.46
N VAL A 17 -14.39 -8.24 -15.15
CA VAL A 17 -15.01 -7.91 -13.85
C VAL A 17 -14.35 -8.76 -12.76
N VAL A 18 -13.81 -8.10 -11.73
CA VAL A 18 -13.25 -8.77 -10.55
C VAL A 18 -14.41 -9.11 -9.61
N ASP A 19 -14.95 -10.29 -9.74
CA ASP A 19 -16.03 -10.81 -8.92
C ASP A 19 -15.66 -12.17 -8.29
N ALA A 20 -16.60 -12.78 -7.59
CA ALA A 20 -16.39 -14.09 -6.97
C ALA A 20 -16.13 -15.21 -8.00
N ALA A 21 -16.60 -15.09 -9.24
CA ALA A 21 -16.33 -16.06 -10.30
C ALA A 21 -14.91 -15.91 -10.83
N PHE A 22 -14.47 -14.67 -11.06
CA PHE A 22 -13.09 -14.34 -11.44
C PHE A 22 -12.08 -14.84 -10.40
N LEU A 23 -12.36 -14.64 -9.11
CA LEU A 23 -11.47 -15.07 -8.02
C LEU A 23 -11.45 -16.58 -7.77
N LYS A 24 -12.46 -17.32 -8.28
CA LYS A 24 -12.46 -18.80 -8.25
C LYS A 24 -11.59 -19.42 -9.35
N ASP A 25 -11.33 -18.71 -10.42
CA ASP A 25 -10.34 -19.12 -11.41
C ASP A 25 -8.93 -18.89 -10.83
N SER A 26 -8.28 -19.97 -10.42
CA SER A 26 -6.96 -19.90 -9.77
C SER A 26 -5.92 -19.19 -10.63
N ALA A 27 -5.93 -19.36 -11.95
CA ALA A 27 -4.95 -18.72 -12.83
C ALA A 27 -5.23 -17.22 -12.98
N ALA A 28 -6.50 -16.81 -13.07
CA ALA A 28 -6.90 -15.41 -13.11
C ALA A 28 -6.59 -14.70 -11.78
N ALA A 29 -6.96 -15.34 -10.65
CA ALA A 29 -6.67 -14.84 -9.31
C ALA A 29 -5.16 -14.68 -9.06
N GLN A 30 -4.35 -15.68 -9.45
CA GLN A 30 -2.89 -15.61 -9.31
C GLN A 30 -2.30 -14.43 -10.11
N ARG A 31 -2.69 -14.26 -11.38
CA ARG A 31 -2.25 -13.11 -12.19
C ARG A 31 -2.65 -11.78 -11.58
N PHE A 32 -3.87 -11.68 -11.06
CA PHE A 32 -4.37 -10.49 -10.38
C PHE A 32 -3.51 -10.16 -9.15
N HIS A 33 -3.29 -11.13 -8.25
CA HIS A 33 -2.51 -10.93 -7.04
C HIS A 33 -1.00 -10.66 -7.30
N GLN A 34 -0.46 -11.14 -8.42
CA GLN A 34 0.91 -10.80 -8.82
C GLN A 34 1.04 -9.36 -9.30
N ARG A 35 -0.01 -8.79 -9.90
CA ARG A 35 0.02 -7.46 -10.51
C ARG A 35 -0.58 -6.37 -9.61
N VAL A 36 -1.40 -6.74 -8.64
CA VAL A 36 -2.04 -5.82 -7.69
C VAL A 36 -1.56 -6.17 -6.29
N GLY A 37 -0.71 -5.33 -5.73
CA GLY A 37 -0.27 -5.42 -4.34
C GLY A 37 -1.19 -4.60 -3.44
N PHE A 38 -1.55 -5.16 -2.29
CA PHE A 38 -2.38 -4.47 -1.29
C PHE A 38 -1.65 -4.39 0.05
N VAL A 39 -1.64 -3.20 0.67
CA VAL A 39 -1.08 -2.97 2.00
C VAL A 39 -2.18 -2.46 2.92
N PHE A 40 -2.48 -3.24 3.95
CA PHE A 40 -3.50 -2.90 4.94
C PHE A 40 -3.06 -1.76 5.87
N GLN A 41 -4.04 -1.02 6.39
CA GLN A 41 -3.81 -0.03 7.44
C GLN A 41 -3.11 -0.64 8.66
N ASN A 42 -3.60 -1.78 9.12
CA ASN A 42 -3.01 -2.53 10.23
C ASN A 42 -2.05 -3.60 9.71
N ALA A 43 -0.74 -3.37 9.89
CA ALA A 43 0.30 -4.31 9.49
C ALA A 43 0.23 -5.65 10.25
N ASP A 44 -0.27 -5.68 11.51
CA ASP A 44 -0.43 -6.93 12.27
C ASP A 44 -1.43 -7.89 11.60
N ALA A 45 -2.38 -7.38 10.82
CA ALA A 45 -3.32 -8.21 10.07
C ALA A 45 -2.70 -8.83 8.81
N GLN A 46 -1.52 -8.36 8.40
CA GLN A 46 -0.86 -8.75 7.16
C GLN A 46 0.34 -9.67 7.39
N LEU A 47 1.09 -9.46 8.50
CA LEU A 47 2.33 -10.18 8.80
C LEU A 47 2.02 -11.49 9.55
N PHE A 48 2.52 -12.62 9.03
CA PHE A 48 2.21 -13.95 9.57
C PHE A 48 3.38 -14.94 9.60
N CYS A 49 4.52 -14.61 8.97
CA CYS A 49 5.70 -15.49 8.98
C CYS A 49 6.48 -15.40 10.30
N ALA A 50 7.40 -16.33 10.53
CA ALA A 50 8.19 -16.39 11.74
C ALA A 50 9.27 -15.30 11.78
N THR A 51 9.85 -14.95 10.63
CA THR A 51 10.86 -13.90 10.50
C THR A 51 10.50 -12.89 9.43
N VAL A 52 11.10 -11.71 9.50
CA VAL A 52 10.99 -10.64 8.50
C VAL A 52 11.48 -11.12 7.13
N GLY A 53 12.60 -11.87 7.09
CA GLY A 53 13.12 -12.40 5.85
C GLY A 53 12.17 -13.36 5.15
N GLU A 54 11.51 -14.25 5.91
CA GLU A 54 10.46 -15.14 5.39
C GLU A 54 9.24 -14.37 4.91
N GLU A 55 8.83 -13.32 5.64
CA GLU A 55 7.70 -12.48 5.27
C GLU A 55 7.92 -11.79 3.91
N VAL A 56 9.09 -11.16 3.73
CA VAL A 56 9.42 -10.46 2.47
C VAL A 56 9.64 -11.46 1.33
N ALA A 57 10.12 -12.67 1.62
CA ALA A 57 10.34 -13.71 0.62
C ALA A 57 9.06 -14.46 0.22
N PHE A 58 8.00 -14.41 1.02
CA PHE A 58 6.82 -15.25 0.83
C PHE A 58 6.17 -15.05 -0.54
N GLY A 59 5.88 -13.81 -0.91
CA GLY A 59 5.26 -13.49 -2.20
C GLY A 59 6.10 -13.93 -3.40
N PRO A 60 7.37 -13.48 -3.50
CA PRO A 60 8.27 -13.89 -4.59
C PRO A 60 8.47 -15.41 -4.70
N ALA A 61 8.50 -16.13 -3.56
CA ALA A 61 8.62 -17.60 -3.56
C ALA A 61 7.42 -18.28 -4.24
N GLN A 62 6.20 -17.74 -4.07
CA GLN A 62 4.99 -18.25 -4.72
C GLN A 62 4.94 -17.96 -6.23
N MET A 63 5.77 -17.03 -6.71
CA MET A 63 5.83 -16.69 -8.15
C MET A 63 6.68 -17.69 -8.97
N GLY A 64 7.36 -18.63 -8.33
CA GLY A 64 8.24 -19.59 -9.00
C GLY A 64 9.47 -18.96 -9.64
N LEU A 65 9.98 -17.88 -9.06
CA LEU A 65 11.16 -17.18 -9.57
C LEU A 65 12.45 -18.02 -9.38
N PRO A 66 13.45 -17.86 -10.27
CA PRO A 66 14.79 -18.40 -10.04
C PRO A 66 15.35 -17.93 -8.69
N ALA A 67 16.11 -18.79 -8.01
CA ALA A 67 16.60 -18.52 -6.66
C ALA A 67 17.40 -17.21 -6.52
N ASP A 68 18.19 -16.87 -7.53
CA ASP A 68 18.99 -15.64 -7.54
C ASP A 68 18.12 -14.41 -7.70
N GLU A 69 17.10 -14.47 -8.54
CA GLU A 69 16.13 -13.38 -8.73
C GLU A 69 15.29 -13.17 -7.45
N LEU A 70 14.84 -14.25 -6.81
CA LEU A 70 14.13 -14.19 -5.55
C LEU A 70 15.00 -13.49 -4.48
N LYS A 71 16.24 -13.95 -4.29
CA LYS A 71 17.16 -13.35 -3.32
C LYS A 71 17.41 -11.87 -3.60
N ARG A 72 17.58 -11.50 -4.88
CA ARG A 72 17.78 -10.12 -5.28
C ARG A 72 16.57 -9.26 -4.90
N ARG A 73 15.35 -9.68 -5.25
CA ARG A 73 14.11 -8.93 -4.95
C ARG A 73 13.89 -8.74 -3.46
N VAL A 74 14.13 -9.79 -2.67
CA VAL A 74 13.99 -9.74 -1.21
C VAL A 74 14.98 -8.73 -0.63
N ARG A 75 16.26 -8.83 -0.99
CA ARG A 75 17.29 -7.90 -0.53
C ARG A 75 16.94 -6.47 -0.93
N ASP A 76 16.66 -6.23 -2.22
CA ASP A 76 16.40 -4.90 -2.75
C ASP A 76 15.17 -4.25 -2.05
N ALA A 77 14.11 -5.04 -1.78
CA ALA A 77 12.94 -4.55 -1.04
C ALA A 77 13.27 -4.24 0.43
N MET A 78 14.06 -5.09 1.10
CA MET A 78 14.46 -4.86 2.49
C MET A 78 15.38 -3.63 2.64
N GLU A 79 16.30 -3.44 1.71
CA GLU A 79 17.15 -2.25 1.66
C GLU A 79 16.34 -0.98 1.41
N LEU A 80 15.41 -1.02 0.45
CA LEU A 80 14.54 0.10 0.08
C LEU A 80 13.72 0.63 1.28
N PHE A 81 13.20 -0.27 2.10
CA PHE A 81 12.41 0.08 3.28
C PHE A 81 13.22 0.11 4.58
N GLN A 82 14.55 0.00 4.50
CA GLN A 82 15.48 0.05 5.64
C GLN A 82 15.09 -0.93 6.75
N VAL A 83 14.89 -2.19 6.39
CA VAL A 83 14.55 -3.29 7.31
C VAL A 83 15.50 -4.49 7.15
N ALA A 84 16.63 -4.31 6.46
CA ALA A 84 17.58 -5.39 6.20
C ALA A 84 18.25 -5.92 7.47
N ASP A 85 18.47 -5.07 8.46
CA ASP A 85 19.00 -5.40 9.79
C ASP A 85 18.02 -6.23 10.65
N LEU A 86 16.76 -6.30 10.24
CA LEU A 86 15.69 -7.01 10.94
C LEU A 86 15.39 -8.40 10.33
N VAL A 87 16.21 -8.89 9.40
CA VAL A 87 15.94 -10.09 8.60
C VAL A 87 15.58 -11.32 9.44
N ASP A 88 16.28 -11.53 10.57
CA ASP A 88 16.07 -12.65 11.48
C ASP A 88 15.09 -12.34 12.63
N ALA A 89 14.62 -11.10 12.72
CA ALA A 89 13.69 -10.69 13.76
C ALA A 89 12.28 -11.24 13.51
N SER A 90 11.56 -11.53 14.60
CA SER A 90 10.14 -11.87 14.50
C SER A 90 9.32 -10.60 14.27
N PRO A 91 8.37 -10.58 13.30
CA PRO A 91 7.48 -9.44 13.08
C PRO A 91 6.72 -9.01 14.34
N TYR A 92 6.43 -9.92 15.25
CA TYR A 92 5.72 -9.62 16.50
C TYR A 92 6.52 -8.75 17.50
N GLN A 93 7.85 -8.71 17.35
CA GLN A 93 8.75 -7.93 18.23
C GLN A 93 9.02 -6.51 17.68
N LEU A 94 8.53 -6.20 16.50
CA LEU A 94 8.79 -4.93 15.83
C LEU A 94 7.88 -3.81 16.34
N SER A 95 8.40 -2.58 16.26
CA SER A 95 7.56 -1.37 16.43
C SER A 95 6.52 -1.27 15.32
N GLY A 96 5.46 -0.48 15.53
CA GLY A 96 4.42 -0.27 14.51
C GLY A 96 4.97 0.26 13.18
N GLY A 97 5.92 1.20 13.23
CA GLY A 97 6.58 1.74 12.04
C GLY A 97 7.44 0.70 11.31
N GLN A 98 8.19 -0.12 12.06
CA GLN A 98 8.96 -1.22 11.47
C GLN A 98 8.04 -2.25 10.80
N LYS A 99 6.94 -2.66 11.47
CA LYS A 99 5.93 -3.58 10.89
C LYS A 99 5.36 -3.04 9.58
N LYS A 100 5.03 -1.75 9.53
CA LYS A 100 4.50 -1.11 8.32
C LYS A 100 5.51 -1.14 7.18
N ARG A 101 6.80 -0.85 7.46
CA ARG A 101 7.87 -0.91 6.46
C ARG A 101 8.13 -2.35 5.99
N VAL A 102 8.05 -3.34 6.87
CA VAL A 102 8.12 -4.76 6.51
C VAL A 102 6.94 -5.18 5.63
N ALA A 103 5.71 -4.76 5.96
CA ALA A 103 4.53 -5.05 5.15
C ALA A 103 4.63 -4.44 3.73
N LEU A 104 5.16 -3.22 3.62
CA LEU A 104 5.46 -2.59 2.33
C LEU A 104 6.54 -3.38 1.56
N ALA A 105 7.65 -3.76 2.23
CA ALA A 105 8.71 -4.55 1.63
C ALA A 105 8.20 -5.89 1.09
N ALA A 106 7.35 -6.58 1.85
CA ALA A 106 6.76 -7.86 1.48
C ALA A 106 5.90 -7.77 0.21
N VAL A 107 5.11 -6.70 0.06
CA VAL A 107 4.30 -6.49 -1.14
C VAL A 107 5.15 -6.03 -2.33
N VAL A 108 6.07 -5.10 -2.11
CA VAL A 108 6.91 -4.52 -3.17
C VAL A 108 7.93 -5.53 -3.73
N SER A 109 8.36 -6.51 -2.94
CA SER A 109 9.23 -7.60 -3.40
C SER A 109 8.65 -8.42 -4.56
N MET A 110 7.32 -8.46 -4.69
CA MET A 110 6.62 -9.07 -5.83
C MET A 110 6.70 -8.22 -7.10
N ASN A 111 7.08 -6.94 -6.99
CA ASN A 111 7.12 -5.95 -8.07
C ASN A 111 5.76 -5.78 -8.80
N PRO A 112 4.65 -5.53 -8.09
CA PRO A 112 3.34 -5.39 -8.70
C PRO A 112 3.28 -4.19 -9.66
N ASP A 113 2.27 -4.13 -10.53
CA ASP A 113 2.03 -2.99 -11.43
C ASP A 113 1.19 -1.90 -10.75
N ILE A 114 0.34 -2.32 -9.81
CA ILE A 114 -0.58 -1.47 -9.07
C ILE A 114 -0.38 -1.71 -7.59
N LEU A 115 -0.21 -0.64 -6.81
CA LEU A 115 -0.23 -0.68 -5.35
C LEU A 115 -1.52 -0.04 -4.84
N VAL A 116 -2.23 -0.78 -4.00
CA VAL A 116 -3.39 -0.28 -3.24
C VAL A 116 -2.96 -0.18 -1.78
N LEU A 117 -3.01 1.01 -1.21
CA LEU A 117 -2.49 1.31 0.11
C LEU A 117 -3.59 1.91 0.97
N ASP A 118 -3.80 1.34 2.15
CA ASP A 118 -4.73 1.89 3.12
C ASP A 118 -3.94 2.58 4.25
N GLU A 119 -4.07 3.92 4.34
CA GLU A 119 -3.36 4.78 5.30
C GLU A 119 -1.86 4.44 5.44
N PRO A 120 -1.06 4.55 4.35
CA PRO A 120 0.31 4.01 4.33
C PRO A 120 1.28 4.70 5.30
N THR A 121 1.01 5.92 5.72
CA THR A 121 1.88 6.69 6.62
C THR A 121 1.31 6.84 8.04
N ASN A 122 0.13 6.28 8.30
CA ASN A 122 -0.47 6.39 9.64
C ASN A 122 0.38 5.67 10.69
N GLY A 123 0.71 6.39 11.77
CA GLY A 123 1.51 5.87 12.89
C GLY A 123 3.02 5.76 12.61
N LEU A 124 3.50 6.34 11.52
CA LEU A 124 4.94 6.45 11.22
C LEU A 124 5.52 7.74 11.81
N ASP A 125 6.80 7.68 12.22
CA ASP A 125 7.63 8.84 12.46
C ASP A 125 8.00 9.54 11.13
N GLU A 126 8.60 10.72 11.24
CA GLU A 126 8.95 11.55 10.08
C GLU A 126 9.90 10.83 9.12
N ASP A 127 10.95 10.18 9.66
CA ASP A 127 11.93 9.45 8.85
C ASP A 127 11.28 8.29 8.08
N SER A 128 10.42 7.52 8.75
CA SER A 128 9.67 6.42 8.12
C SER A 128 8.66 6.93 7.09
N CYS A 129 8.02 8.07 7.34
CA CYS A 129 7.16 8.74 6.35
C CYS A 129 7.94 9.12 5.10
N ASP A 130 9.14 9.68 5.26
CA ASP A 130 9.99 10.09 4.15
C ASP A 130 10.43 8.91 3.29
N ILE A 131 10.78 7.78 3.90
CA ILE A 131 11.07 6.53 3.17
C ILE A 131 9.89 6.13 2.30
N VAL A 132 8.67 6.11 2.85
CA VAL A 132 7.46 5.73 2.12
C VAL A 132 7.15 6.72 0.99
N VAL A 133 7.22 8.03 1.26
CA VAL A 133 6.94 9.06 0.25
C VAL A 133 7.92 8.99 -0.91
N ASN A 134 9.23 8.90 -0.62
CA ASN A 134 10.27 8.80 -1.63
C ASN A 134 10.10 7.53 -2.48
N PHE A 135 9.75 6.41 -1.87
CA PHE A 135 9.40 5.18 -2.58
C PHE A 135 8.22 5.39 -3.52
N LEU A 136 7.10 5.98 -3.04
CA LEU A 136 5.89 6.18 -3.85
C LEU A 136 6.16 7.08 -5.06
N LEU A 137 6.93 8.17 -4.88
CA LEU A 137 7.35 9.04 -5.97
C LEU A 137 8.18 8.28 -7.02
N ALA A 138 9.16 7.50 -6.58
CA ALA A 138 9.99 6.69 -7.48
C ALA A 138 9.17 5.61 -8.20
N TYR A 139 8.21 5.01 -7.51
CA TYR A 139 7.35 3.97 -8.06
C TYR A 139 6.45 4.50 -9.18
N VAL A 140 5.84 5.66 -8.98
CA VAL A 140 5.03 6.34 -10.01
C VAL A 140 5.92 6.82 -11.17
N ALA A 141 7.12 7.36 -10.89
CA ALA A 141 8.08 7.76 -11.92
C ALA A 141 8.55 6.58 -12.79
N ALA A 142 8.54 5.36 -12.24
CA ALA A 142 8.79 4.12 -12.98
C ALA A 142 7.59 3.64 -13.82
N GLY A 143 6.50 4.42 -13.93
CA GLY A 143 5.30 4.10 -14.70
C GLY A 143 4.32 3.16 -14.01
N LYS A 144 4.49 2.91 -12.72
CA LYS A 144 3.58 2.10 -11.91
C LYS A 144 2.41 2.94 -11.39
N THR A 145 1.36 2.28 -10.95
CA THR A 145 0.14 2.93 -10.45
C THR A 145 0.04 2.78 -8.93
N VAL A 146 -0.32 3.88 -8.26
CA VAL A 146 -0.64 3.89 -6.83
C VAL A 146 -2.08 4.37 -6.63
N LEU A 147 -2.85 3.61 -5.89
CA LEU A 147 -4.15 3.99 -5.36
C LEU A 147 -4.06 3.95 -3.84
N MET A 148 -4.39 5.03 -3.16
CA MET A 148 -4.34 5.04 -1.68
C MET A 148 -5.54 5.74 -1.08
N SER A 149 -5.95 5.27 0.09
CA SER A 149 -6.79 6.01 1.01
C SER A 149 -5.92 6.76 2.01
N THR A 150 -6.22 8.01 2.30
CA THR A 150 -5.59 8.75 3.39
C THR A 150 -6.43 9.94 3.82
N HIS A 151 -6.32 10.31 5.10
CA HIS A 151 -6.86 11.56 5.65
C HIS A 151 -5.77 12.64 5.82
N HIS A 152 -4.50 12.32 5.52
CA HIS A 152 -3.36 13.22 5.62
C HIS A 152 -3.22 14.08 4.35
N GLN A 153 -3.73 15.31 4.38
CA GLN A 153 -3.66 16.24 3.24
C GLN A 153 -2.21 16.60 2.86
N ASP A 154 -1.30 16.61 3.82
CA ASP A 154 0.13 16.86 3.57
C ASP A 154 0.74 15.77 2.68
N LEU A 155 0.36 14.51 2.90
CA LEU A 155 0.79 13.41 2.05
C LEU A 155 0.31 13.59 0.60
N VAL A 156 -0.97 13.97 0.42
CA VAL A 156 -1.54 14.22 -0.93
C VAL A 156 -0.77 15.34 -1.64
N ARG A 157 -0.42 16.42 -0.92
CA ARG A 157 0.37 17.53 -1.47
C ARG A 157 1.80 17.11 -1.83
N ARG A 158 2.48 16.39 -0.94
CA ARG A 158 3.86 15.93 -1.15
C ARG A 158 3.99 14.98 -2.36
N LEU A 159 2.95 14.19 -2.62
CA LEU A 159 2.90 13.24 -3.75
C LEU A 159 2.35 13.89 -5.03
N GLU A 160 1.89 15.14 -4.98
CA GLU A 160 1.20 15.80 -6.10
C GLU A 160 0.08 14.92 -6.69
N ALA A 161 -0.59 14.17 -5.82
CA ALA A 161 -1.53 13.13 -6.21
C ALA A 161 -2.86 13.73 -6.65
N ARG A 162 -3.49 13.13 -7.67
CA ARG A 162 -4.89 13.39 -7.99
C ARG A 162 -5.75 12.86 -6.85
N ALA A 163 -6.48 13.75 -6.16
CA ALA A 163 -7.32 13.38 -5.04
C ALA A 163 -8.81 13.30 -5.43
N ILE A 164 -9.49 12.34 -4.85
CA ILE A 164 -10.95 12.21 -4.85
C ILE A 164 -11.40 12.35 -3.41
N TYR A 165 -12.25 13.34 -3.13
CA TYR A 165 -12.73 13.61 -1.78
C TYR A 165 -14.10 12.97 -1.56
N ILE A 166 -14.28 12.33 -0.40
CA ILE A 166 -15.52 11.69 0.00
C ILE A 166 -15.98 12.34 1.31
N ASP A 167 -17.21 12.83 1.35
CA ASP A 167 -17.78 13.44 2.54
C ASP A 167 -18.29 12.39 3.55
N ARG A 168 -18.75 12.86 4.72
CA ARG A 168 -19.32 12.00 5.77
C ARG A 168 -20.59 11.25 5.36
N TYR A 169 -21.21 11.61 4.25
CA TYR A 169 -22.39 10.97 3.69
C TYR A 169 -22.05 10.02 2.53
N HIS A 170 -20.75 9.75 2.32
CA HIS A 170 -20.22 8.92 1.25
C HIS A 170 -20.45 9.45 -0.17
N HIS A 171 -20.60 10.76 -0.32
CA HIS A 171 -20.68 11.40 -1.63
C HIS A 171 -19.28 11.86 -2.06
N VAL A 172 -18.99 11.70 -3.36
CA VAL A 172 -17.82 12.33 -3.97
C VAL A 172 -18.08 13.85 -4.04
N VAL A 173 -17.17 14.62 -3.48
CA VAL A 173 -17.26 16.09 -3.44
C VAL A 173 -16.02 16.71 -4.11
N GLU A 174 -16.16 17.98 -4.50
CA GLU A 174 -15.02 18.77 -4.96
C GLU A 174 -14.00 18.95 -3.82
N ALA A 175 -12.74 19.18 -4.20
CA ALA A 175 -11.67 19.41 -3.23
C ALA A 175 -12.10 20.50 -2.22
N PRO A 176 -11.97 20.26 -0.92
CA PRO A 176 -12.19 21.31 0.06
C PRO A 176 -11.23 22.46 -0.26
N VAL A 177 -11.76 23.67 -0.46
CA VAL A 177 -10.93 24.85 -0.62
C VAL A 177 -10.12 25.00 0.66
N PRO A 178 -8.78 25.08 0.62
CA PRO A 178 -7.98 25.26 1.80
C PRO A 178 -8.46 26.55 2.47
N SER A 179 -9.07 26.44 3.64
CA SER A 179 -9.31 27.60 4.49
C SER A 179 -7.96 28.04 5.02
N TYR A 180 -7.26 28.89 4.27
CA TYR A 180 -6.16 29.65 4.84
C TYR A 180 -6.79 30.51 5.93
N GLY A 181 -6.54 30.14 7.17
CA GLY A 181 -6.89 30.97 8.31
C GLY A 181 -6.32 32.35 8.08
N THR A 182 -7.18 33.30 7.79
CA THR A 182 -6.89 34.71 8.00
C THR A 182 -6.83 34.93 9.50
N GLU A 183 -5.69 34.65 10.12
CA GLU A 183 -5.32 35.29 11.35
C GLU A 183 -5.09 36.78 11.00
N SER A 184 -6.17 37.53 10.87
CA SER A 184 -6.10 38.97 10.98
C SER A 184 -5.85 39.25 12.46
N GLY A 185 -4.61 39.47 12.84
CA GLY A 185 -4.30 40.20 14.04
C GLY A 185 -4.98 41.54 13.99
N ALA A 186 -5.95 41.74 14.86
CA ALA A 186 -6.38 43.05 15.28
C ALA A 186 -5.84 43.22 16.69
N ALA A 187 -4.71 43.92 16.75
CA ALA A 187 -4.30 44.62 17.95
C ALA A 187 -5.26 45.81 18.09
N GLU A 188 -5.91 45.95 19.26
CA GLU A 188 -6.19 47.18 19.98
C GLU A 188 -6.42 46.87 21.45
#